data_c40157e1f341f5e99700262a7b739f72
#
_entry.id   c40157e1f341f5e99700262a7b739f72
#
_cell.length_a   1.000
_cell.length_b   1.000
_cell.length_c   1.000
_cell.angle_alpha   90.00
_cell.angle_beta   90.00
_cell.angle_gamma   90.00
#
_symmetry.space_group_name_H-M   'P 1'
#
loop_
_entity.id
_entity.type
_entity.pdbx_description
1 polymer ?
#
loop_
_entity_poly.entity_id
_entity_poly.type
_entity_poly.pdbx_seq_one_letter_code
_entity_poly.pdbx_strand_id
1 'polypeptide(L)'
;MFKTSHLEALSAVCESGSFEIAASMLGITQSALSQRIGALEREAGLVLVERSRPVEPTRPGRTVLGLARQVMLLSSDAERLLAADSSLPDASGMTRVSLAINADSISTWFQPVIAQIAAERSLLLDLHVEDQDHTAALLREGRVMAAVTTSSTPAPGCTVERLGTMVYWPACAPSLIKGLKEEEVDLGRLPMLRFDAKDDLQHSYLRQTAVENQPPVHYIPSNREFLMAVRLGLGWGVLPEGQIASDLMTGRLVRLHPDRSVQVALYWQRWRLDSPTLDSLTRIVQRAAALELAS
;
A
#
# COMPACT_ATOMS: atom_id res chain seq x y z
N MET A 1 23.20 -16.42 17.69
CA MET A 1 23.08 -15.67 16.42
C MET A 1 22.16 -16.42 15.49
N PHE A 2 21.10 -15.80 14.99
CA PHE A 2 20.09 -16.47 14.18
C PHE A 2 20.67 -17.00 12.86
N LYS A 3 20.43 -18.27 12.57
CA LYS A 3 20.87 -18.88 11.30
C LYS A 3 19.92 -18.45 10.18
N THR A 4 20.46 -18.11 9.01
CA THR A 4 19.68 -17.71 7.84
C THR A 4 18.58 -18.73 7.48
N SER A 5 18.92 -20.03 7.50
CA SER A 5 17.93 -21.09 7.22
C SER A 5 16.79 -21.19 8.24
N HIS A 6 16.97 -20.69 9.47
CA HIS A 6 15.89 -20.61 10.47
C HIS A 6 15.00 -19.36 10.24
N LEU A 7 15.61 -18.24 9.84
CA LEU A 7 14.89 -17.03 9.45
C LEU A 7 14.05 -17.26 8.19
N GLU A 8 14.61 -17.96 7.20
CA GLU A 8 13.92 -18.39 6.00
C GLU A 8 12.71 -19.29 6.31
N ALA A 9 12.87 -20.23 7.24
CA ALA A 9 11.77 -21.08 7.71
C ALA A 9 10.64 -20.26 8.34
N LEU A 10 10.96 -19.23 9.15
CA LEU A 10 9.96 -18.35 9.75
C LEU A 10 9.22 -17.53 8.68
N SER A 11 9.95 -16.98 7.70
CA SER A 11 9.33 -16.23 6.60
C SER A 11 8.36 -17.11 5.81
N ALA A 12 8.80 -18.30 5.38
CA ALA A 12 7.98 -19.22 4.60
C ALA A 12 6.71 -19.68 5.35
N VAL A 13 6.80 -19.97 6.65
CA VAL A 13 5.63 -20.38 7.47
C VAL A 13 4.64 -19.23 7.62
N CYS A 14 5.11 -18.02 7.90
CA CYS A 14 4.25 -16.85 8.05
C CYS A 14 3.63 -16.38 6.73
N GLU A 15 4.32 -16.54 5.59
CA GLU A 15 3.81 -16.18 4.28
C GLU A 15 2.75 -17.17 3.77
N SER A 16 3.00 -18.46 3.94
CA SER A 16 2.05 -19.50 3.50
C SER A 16 0.90 -19.76 4.48
N GLY A 17 1.04 -19.37 5.74
CA GLY A 17 0.09 -19.68 6.81
C GLY A 17 0.03 -21.18 7.16
N SER A 18 0.96 -22.00 6.63
CA SER A 18 0.92 -23.47 6.76
C SER A 18 2.34 -24.06 6.81
N PHE A 19 2.58 -24.92 7.81
CA PHE A 19 3.84 -25.68 7.90
C PHE A 19 4.03 -26.63 6.72
N GLU A 20 2.97 -27.20 6.20
CA GLU A 20 3.01 -28.13 5.06
C GLU A 20 3.42 -27.42 3.76
N ILE A 21 2.73 -26.30 3.45
CA ILE A 21 3.01 -25.50 2.26
C ILE A 21 4.44 -24.91 2.36
N ALA A 22 4.82 -24.35 3.51
CA ALA A 22 6.17 -23.81 3.70
C ALA A 22 7.26 -24.86 3.53
N ALA A 23 7.06 -26.08 4.03
CA ALA A 23 8.00 -27.17 3.86
C ALA A 23 8.18 -27.54 2.38
N SER A 24 7.07 -27.61 1.63
CA SER A 24 7.10 -27.83 0.18
C SER A 24 7.84 -26.71 -0.57
N MET A 25 7.59 -25.43 -0.21
CA MET A 25 8.27 -24.27 -0.81
C MET A 25 9.79 -24.33 -0.60
N LEU A 26 10.24 -24.79 0.58
CA LEU A 26 11.66 -24.87 0.92
C LEU A 26 12.33 -26.19 0.52
N GLY A 27 11.59 -27.12 -0.11
CA GLY A 27 12.12 -28.43 -0.50
C GLY A 27 12.57 -29.30 0.67
N ILE A 28 11.95 -29.15 1.87
CA ILE A 28 12.28 -29.90 3.09
C ILE A 28 11.05 -30.62 3.65
N THR A 29 11.29 -31.51 4.61
CA THR A 29 10.17 -32.17 5.32
C THR A 29 9.54 -31.21 6.34
N GLN A 30 8.24 -31.40 6.63
CA GLN A 30 7.53 -30.63 7.67
C GLN A 30 8.19 -30.79 9.06
N SER A 31 8.76 -31.97 9.35
CA SER A 31 9.51 -32.21 10.58
C SER A 31 10.78 -31.35 10.64
N ALA A 32 11.55 -31.27 9.53
CA ALA A 32 12.72 -30.42 9.47
C ALA A 32 12.38 -28.94 9.61
N LEU A 33 11.27 -28.49 8.98
CA LEU A 33 10.77 -27.13 9.13
C LEU A 33 10.39 -26.82 10.59
N SER A 34 9.64 -27.72 11.24
CA SER A 34 9.28 -27.59 12.65
C SER A 34 10.49 -27.54 13.58
N GLN A 35 11.53 -28.31 13.27
CA GLN A 35 12.81 -28.26 14.01
C GLN A 35 13.53 -26.91 13.83
N ARG A 36 13.55 -26.34 12.60
CA ARG A 36 14.13 -25.01 12.36
C ARG A 36 13.41 -23.92 13.13
N ILE A 37 12.06 -23.91 13.12
CA ILE A 37 11.25 -22.97 13.90
C ILE A 37 11.50 -23.16 15.40
N GLY A 38 11.46 -24.39 15.93
CA GLY A 38 11.76 -24.66 17.34
C GLY A 38 13.18 -24.28 17.76
N ALA A 39 14.17 -24.39 16.85
CA ALA A 39 15.53 -23.93 17.10
C ALA A 39 15.59 -22.38 17.18
N LEU A 40 14.90 -21.70 16.28
CA LEU A 40 14.80 -20.23 16.27
C LEU A 40 14.12 -19.72 17.55
N GLU A 41 13.02 -20.34 17.98
CA GLU A 41 12.30 -20.01 19.21
C GLU A 41 13.16 -20.22 20.47
N ARG A 42 13.92 -21.32 20.53
CA ARG A 42 14.88 -21.56 21.62
C ARG A 42 15.99 -20.52 21.65
N GLU A 43 16.51 -20.13 20.50
CA GLU A 43 17.55 -19.09 20.38
C GLU A 43 17.00 -17.71 20.77
N ALA A 44 15.75 -17.41 20.40
CA ALA A 44 15.04 -16.18 20.78
C ALA A 44 14.59 -16.18 22.23
N GLY A 45 14.46 -17.34 22.87
CA GLY A 45 13.86 -17.50 24.20
C GLY A 45 12.36 -17.21 24.26
N LEU A 46 11.68 -17.14 23.12
CA LEU A 46 10.28 -16.72 22.97
C LEU A 46 9.58 -17.55 21.89
N VAL A 47 8.28 -17.74 22.05
CA VAL A 47 7.43 -18.32 21.00
C VAL A 47 7.24 -17.28 19.89
N LEU A 48 7.56 -17.66 18.66
CA LEU A 48 7.54 -16.75 17.51
C LEU A 48 6.33 -16.95 16.60
N VAL A 49 5.72 -18.14 16.61
CA VAL A 49 4.54 -18.44 15.79
C VAL A 49 3.39 -18.99 16.63
N GLU A 50 2.18 -18.52 16.33
CA GLU A 50 0.94 -19.12 16.82
C GLU A 50 0.54 -20.24 15.85
N ARG A 51 0.34 -21.46 16.38
CA ARG A 51 -0.04 -22.62 15.56
C ARG A 51 -1.56 -22.65 15.27
N SER A 52 -2.08 -21.47 14.93
CA SER A 52 -3.46 -21.28 14.43
C SER A 52 -3.59 -21.73 12.97
N ARG A 53 -4.78 -21.62 12.41
CA ARG A 53 -5.02 -21.78 10.95
C ARG A 53 -5.75 -20.54 10.44
N PRO A 54 -5.05 -19.69 9.67
CA PRO A 54 -3.64 -19.76 9.25
C PRO A 54 -2.65 -19.59 10.41
N VAL A 55 -1.38 -20.02 10.21
CA VAL A 55 -0.28 -19.77 11.16
C VAL A 55 0.06 -18.29 11.14
N GLU A 56 0.12 -17.68 12.30
CA GLU A 56 0.42 -16.24 12.44
C GLU A 56 1.66 -16.00 13.32
N PRO A 57 2.42 -14.93 13.06
CA PRO A 57 3.53 -14.56 13.92
C PRO A 57 3.00 -13.93 15.23
N THR A 58 3.57 -14.31 16.37
CA THR A 58 3.39 -13.61 17.66
C THR A 58 3.96 -12.18 17.58
N ARG A 59 3.73 -11.35 18.61
CA ARG A 59 4.36 -10.03 18.68
C ARG A 59 5.91 -10.11 18.61
N PRO A 60 6.62 -10.96 19.35
CA PRO A 60 8.05 -11.21 19.15
C PRO A 60 8.36 -11.77 17.76
N GLY A 61 7.52 -12.69 17.26
CA GLY A 61 7.63 -13.28 15.92
C GLY A 61 7.63 -12.23 14.82
N ARG A 62 6.79 -11.20 14.91
CA ARG A 62 6.79 -10.08 13.95
C ARG A 62 8.14 -9.34 13.90
N THR A 63 8.77 -9.13 15.04
CA THR A 63 10.10 -8.48 15.10
C THR A 63 11.16 -9.33 14.40
N VAL A 64 11.18 -10.64 14.66
CA VAL A 64 12.14 -11.56 14.02
C VAL A 64 11.83 -11.76 12.53
N LEU A 65 10.55 -11.76 12.15
CA LEU A 65 10.12 -11.84 10.75
C LEU A 65 10.58 -10.60 9.95
N GLY A 66 10.51 -9.41 10.54
CA GLY A 66 11.07 -8.19 9.95
C GLY A 66 12.58 -8.33 9.64
N LEU A 67 13.34 -8.87 10.61
CA LEU A 67 14.75 -9.17 10.40
C LEU A 67 14.96 -10.24 9.31
N ALA A 68 14.14 -11.31 9.33
CA ALA A 68 14.22 -12.37 8.33
C ALA A 68 14.09 -11.82 6.90
N ARG A 69 13.08 -10.97 6.67
CA ARG A 69 12.85 -10.35 5.36
C ARG A 69 14.01 -9.44 4.92
N GLN A 70 14.60 -8.68 5.84
CA GLN A 70 15.77 -7.85 5.55
C GLN A 70 16.97 -8.70 5.12
N VAL A 71 17.23 -9.79 5.86
CA VAL A 71 18.32 -10.73 5.53
C VAL A 71 18.08 -11.40 4.18
N MET A 72 16.86 -11.84 3.89
CA MET A 72 16.51 -12.45 2.60
C MET A 72 16.71 -11.48 1.43
N LEU A 73 16.26 -10.22 1.59
CA LEU A 73 16.45 -9.19 0.57
C LEU A 73 17.93 -8.95 0.27
N LEU A 74 18.75 -8.73 1.32
CA LEU A 74 20.19 -8.48 1.14
C LEU A 74 20.93 -9.69 0.58
N SER A 75 20.52 -10.91 0.95
CA SER A 75 21.08 -12.15 0.36
C SER A 75 20.75 -12.23 -1.13
N SER A 76 19.50 -11.98 -1.52
CA SER A 76 19.08 -11.96 -2.93
C SER A 76 19.79 -10.87 -3.73
N ASP A 77 20.01 -9.69 -3.14
CA ASP A 77 20.78 -8.62 -3.78
C ASP A 77 22.23 -9.02 -4.02
N ALA A 78 22.87 -9.65 -3.01
CA ALA A 78 24.24 -10.13 -3.14
C ALA A 78 24.38 -11.23 -4.20
N GLU A 79 23.46 -12.20 -4.24
CA GLU A 79 23.44 -13.27 -5.26
C GLU A 79 23.32 -12.70 -6.67
N ARG A 80 22.47 -11.69 -6.88
CA ARG A 80 22.32 -11.04 -8.19
C ARG A 80 23.55 -10.26 -8.61
N LEU A 81 24.20 -9.56 -7.68
CA LEU A 81 25.45 -8.85 -7.97
C LEU A 81 26.55 -9.83 -8.39
N LEU A 82 26.68 -10.97 -7.69
CA LEU A 82 27.63 -12.02 -8.04
C LEU A 82 27.31 -12.70 -9.38
N ALA A 83 26.02 -12.91 -9.68
CA ALA A 83 25.60 -13.48 -10.96
C ALA A 83 25.86 -12.52 -12.13
N ALA A 84 25.71 -11.21 -11.94
CA ALA A 84 26.01 -10.20 -12.96
C ALA A 84 27.51 -10.15 -13.33
N ASP A 85 28.41 -10.44 -12.37
CA ASP A 85 29.85 -10.49 -12.59
C ASP A 85 30.32 -11.84 -13.19
N SER A 86 29.48 -12.86 -13.16
CA SER A 86 29.77 -14.18 -13.70
C SER A 86 29.03 -14.41 -15.02
N SER A 87 29.70 -15.07 -16.00
CA SER A 87 29.05 -15.49 -17.26
C SER A 87 28.00 -16.62 -17.05
N LEU A 88 27.57 -16.87 -15.82
CA LEU A 88 26.57 -17.88 -15.50
C LEU A 88 25.19 -17.37 -15.90
N PRO A 89 24.30 -18.24 -16.40
CA PRO A 89 22.93 -17.85 -16.65
C PRO A 89 22.31 -17.35 -15.34
N ASP A 90 21.55 -16.26 -15.44
CA ASP A 90 20.85 -15.64 -14.32
C ASP A 90 19.90 -16.67 -13.65
N ALA A 91 20.42 -17.37 -12.65
CA ALA A 91 19.67 -18.31 -11.82
C ALA A 91 18.94 -17.59 -10.68
N SER A 92 19.16 -16.28 -10.53
CA SER A 92 18.49 -15.48 -9.52
C SER A 92 17.03 -15.28 -9.93
N GLY A 93 16.13 -15.92 -9.21
CA GLY A 93 14.69 -15.73 -9.37
C GLY A 93 14.28 -14.28 -9.10
N MET A 94 13.09 -13.90 -9.54
CA MET A 94 12.52 -12.57 -9.26
C MET A 94 12.47 -12.33 -7.75
N THR A 95 12.98 -11.17 -7.32
CA THR A 95 12.97 -10.78 -5.89
C THR A 95 11.58 -10.27 -5.50
N ARG A 96 10.98 -10.86 -4.47
CA ARG A 96 9.71 -10.39 -3.91
C ARG A 96 9.93 -9.14 -3.07
N VAL A 97 9.13 -8.10 -3.34
CA VAL A 97 9.12 -6.84 -2.58
C VAL A 97 7.70 -6.55 -2.12
N SER A 98 7.51 -6.51 -0.80
CA SER A 98 6.22 -6.20 -0.18
C SER A 98 6.11 -4.69 0.07
N LEU A 99 5.06 -4.07 -0.42
CA LEU A 99 4.79 -2.64 -0.32
C LEU A 99 3.41 -2.39 0.29
N ALA A 100 3.30 -1.37 1.13
CA ALA A 100 2.00 -0.85 1.55
C ALA A 100 1.67 0.44 0.79
N ILE A 101 0.45 0.54 0.32
CA ILE A 101 -0.02 1.66 -0.50
C ILE A 101 -1.53 1.82 -0.33
N ASN A 102 -2.03 3.03 -0.40
CA ASN A 102 -3.48 3.26 -0.36
C ASN A 102 -4.13 2.96 -1.73
N ALA A 103 -5.43 2.67 -1.68
CA ALA A 103 -6.21 2.29 -2.85
C ALA A 103 -6.26 3.37 -3.93
N ASP A 104 -6.29 4.65 -3.54
CA ASP A 104 -6.30 5.78 -4.46
C ASP A 104 -5.00 5.91 -5.24
N SER A 105 -3.85 5.72 -4.58
CA SER A 105 -2.55 5.73 -5.24
C SER A 105 -2.42 4.62 -6.27
N ILE A 106 -2.87 3.38 -5.94
CA ILE A 106 -2.86 2.25 -6.89
C ILE A 106 -3.72 2.55 -8.11
N SER A 107 -4.91 3.13 -7.91
CA SER A 107 -5.86 3.39 -8.99
C SER A 107 -5.49 4.59 -9.87
N THR A 108 -4.48 5.37 -9.48
CA THR A 108 -4.05 6.58 -10.17
C THR A 108 -2.57 6.55 -10.53
N TRP A 109 -1.75 7.30 -9.83
CA TRP A 109 -0.36 7.59 -10.15
C TRP A 109 0.62 6.41 -10.03
N PHE A 110 0.24 5.32 -9.37
CA PHE A 110 1.11 4.15 -9.21
C PHE A 110 1.03 3.17 -10.39
N GLN A 111 0.09 3.34 -11.32
CA GLN A 111 -0.02 2.48 -12.52
C GLN A 111 1.25 2.44 -13.37
N PRO A 112 1.94 3.56 -13.65
CA PRO A 112 3.23 3.55 -14.36
C PRO A 112 4.31 2.74 -13.63
N VAL A 113 4.31 2.71 -12.29
CA VAL A 113 5.24 1.88 -11.50
C VAL A 113 5.02 0.40 -11.80
N ILE A 114 3.76 -0.05 -11.79
CA ILE A 114 3.40 -1.43 -12.12
C ILE A 114 3.83 -1.77 -13.56
N ALA A 115 3.57 -0.86 -14.51
CA ALA A 115 3.94 -1.06 -15.91
C ALA A 115 5.45 -1.19 -16.10
N GLN A 116 6.25 -0.36 -15.43
CA GLN A 116 7.71 -0.43 -15.51
C GLN A 116 8.25 -1.73 -14.92
N ILE A 117 7.76 -2.15 -13.75
CA ILE A 117 8.17 -3.41 -13.12
C ILE A 117 7.79 -4.61 -14.01
N ALA A 118 6.61 -4.58 -14.63
CA ALA A 118 6.20 -5.62 -15.58
C ALA A 118 7.10 -5.71 -16.81
N ALA A 119 7.63 -4.59 -17.29
CA ALA A 119 8.57 -4.55 -18.41
C ALA A 119 9.96 -5.08 -18.02
N GLU A 120 10.45 -4.74 -16.82
CA GLU A 120 11.78 -5.15 -16.34
C GLU A 120 11.82 -6.61 -15.90
N ARG A 121 10.70 -7.20 -15.45
CA ARG A 121 10.57 -8.60 -14.98
C ARG A 121 11.58 -9.01 -13.90
N SER A 122 12.05 -8.03 -13.12
CA SER A 122 13.07 -8.25 -12.10
C SER A 122 12.50 -8.43 -10.69
N LEU A 123 11.24 -7.98 -10.48
CA LEU A 123 10.58 -7.96 -9.18
C LEU A 123 9.24 -8.68 -9.19
N LEU A 124 8.91 -9.29 -8.06
CA LEU A 124 7.55 -9.73 -7.71
C LEU A 124 6.98 -8.75 -6.69
N LEU A 125 5.94 -8.03 -7.07
CA LEU A 125 5.24 -7.12 -6.17
C LEU A 125 4.23 -7.87 -5.30
N ASP A 126 4.30 -7.59 -4.00
CA ASP A 126 3.31 -7.98 -3.01
C ASP A 126 2.71 -6.70 -2.42
N LEU A 127 1.54 -6.29 -2.92
CA LEU A 127 0.91 -5.02 -2.57
C LEU A 127 -0.09 -5.20 -1.44
N HIS A 128 0.15 -4.54 -0.33
CA HIS A 128 -0.78 -4.44 0.79
C HIS A 128 -1.56 -3.13 0.67
N VAL A 129 -2.86 -3.26 0.43
CA VAL A 129 -3.76 -2.10 0.38
C VAL A 129 -4.25 -1.84 1.79
N GLU A 130 -3.80 -0.74 2.37
CA GLU A 130 -4.10 -0.38 3.75
C GLU A 130 -4.43 1.10 3.87
N ASP A 131 -5.18 1.43 4.91
CA ASP A 131 -5.38 2.81 5.31
C ASP A 131 -4.07 3.44 5.78
N GLN A 132 -3.99 4.75 5.65
CA GLN A 132 -2.79 5.55 5.91
C GLN A 132 -2.24 5.34 7.33
N ASP A 133 -3.10 5.14 8.33
CA ASP A 133 -2.71 4.93 9.73
C ASP A 133 -2.09 3.55 9.99
N HIS A 134 -2.46 2.53 9.21
CA HIS A 134 -1.95 1.17 9.34
C HIS A 134 -0.63 0.94 8.62
N THR A 135 -0.34 1.74 7.59
CA THR A 135 0.86 1.63 6.76
C THR A 135 2.16 1.72 7.57
N ALA A 136 2.25 2.67 8.51
CA ALA A 136 3.41 2.83 9.39
C ALA A 136 3.59 1.63 10.35
N ALA A 137 2.49 0.96 10.74
CA ALA A 137 2.56 -0.25 11.54
C ALA A 137 3.17 -1.41 10.74
N LEU A 138 2.79 -1.57 9.47
CA LEU A 138 3.33 -2.61 8.59
C LEU A 138 4.84 -2.48 8.38
N LEU A 139 5.36 -1.24 8.23
CA LEU A 139 6.79 -0.98 8.15
C LEU A 139 7.52 -1.37 9.46
N ARG A 140 6.98 -0.95 10.61
CA ARG A 140 7.56 -1.26 11.92
C ARG A 140 7.55 -2.76 12.24
N GLU A 141 6.52 -3.46 11.81
CA GLU A 141 6.38 -4.90 11.98
C GLU A 141 7.17 -5.71 10.93
N GLY A 142 7.84 -5.04 10.01
CA GLY A 142 8.58 -5.69 8.93
C GLY A 142 7.70 -6.48 7.96
N ARG A 143 6.41 -6.18 7.90
CA ARG A 143 5.47 -6.82 6.97
C ARG A 143 5.64 -6.29 5.55
N VAL A 144 6.08 -5.05 5.42
CA VAL A 144 6.43 -4.42 4.14
C VAL A 144 7.81 -3.78 4.21
N MET A 145 8.47 -3.70 3.06
CA MET A 145 9.82 -3.14 2.92
C MET A 145 9.78 -1.64 2.62
N ALA A 146 8.70 -1.19 2.02
CA ALA A 146 8.45 0.22 1.74
C ALA A 146 6.95 0.52 1.71
N ALA A 147 6.61 1.82 1.78
CA ALA A 147 5.23 2.25 1.84
C ALA A 147 5.02 3.67 1.30
N VAL A 148 3.85 3.89 0.72
CA VAL A 148 3.31 5.23 0.47
C VAL A 148 2.47 5.64 1.67
N THR A 149 2.83 6.75 2.31
CA THR A 149 2.19 7.23 3.56
C THR A 149 1.85 8.72 3.47
N THR A 150 1.03 9.21 4.40
CA THR A 150 0.82 10.65 4.60
C THR A 150 1.68 11.24 5.72
N SER A 151 2.41 10.39 6.46
CA SER A 151 3.29 10.82 7.53
C SER A 151 4.64 11.27 7.00
N SER A 152 5.04 12.50 7.33
CA SER A 152 6.39 13.02 7.10
C SER A 152 7.41 12.50 8.13
N THR A 153 6.94 11.82 9.19
CA THR A 153 7.80 11.24 10.22
C THR A 153 8.16 9.80 9.83
N PRO A 154 9.45 9.45 9.70
CA PRO A 154 9.85 8.12 9.33
C PRO A 154 9.53 7.10 10.42
N ALA A 155 9.10 5.91 10.04
CA ALA A 155 9.05 4.77 10.93
C ALA A 155 10.46 4.40 11.42
N PRO A 156 10.63 3.85 12.64
CA PRO A 156 11.94 3.45 13.14
C PRO A 156 12.67 2.53 12.16
N GLY A 157 13.93 2.86 11.84
CA GLY A 157 14.74 2.12 10.87
C GLY A 157 14.42 2.39 9.40
N CYS A 158 13.54 3.34 9.11
CA CYS A 158 13.18 3.75 7.75
C CYS A 158 13.76 5.11 7.38
N THR A 159 13.82 5.39 6.09
CA THR A 159 13.96 6.72 5.50
C THR A 159 12.57 7.23 5.10
N VAL A 160 12.42 8.54 4.94
CA VAL A 160 11.22 9.17 4.42
C VAL A 160 11.59 10.24 3.39
N GLU A 161 10.86 10.25 2.28
CA GLU A 161 11.03 11.22 1.20
C GLU A 161 9.66 11.69 0.71
N ARG A 162 9.51 12.99 0.44
CA ARG A 162 8.27 13.53 -0.10
C ARG A 162 8.11 13.11 -1.55
N LEU A 163 6.94 12.57 -1.91
CA LEU A 163 6.60 12.21 -3.30
C LEU A 163 5.91 13.36 -4.05
N GLY A 164 5.02 14.07 -3.39
CA GLY A 164 4.19 15.11 -3.95
C GLY A 164 2.86 15.21 -3.22
N THR A 165 1.89 15.86 -3.86
CA THR A 165 0.57 16.11 -3.30
C THR A 165 -0.50 15.50 -4.19
N MET A 166 -1.36 14.66 -3.64
CA MET A 166 -2.53 14.13 -4.30
C MET A 166 -3.70 15.10 -4.13
N VAL A 167 -4.29 15.52 -5.25
CA VAL A 167 -5.39 16.48 -5.27
C VAL A 167 -6.71 15.73 -5.43
N TYR A 168 -7.67 16.08 -4.58
CA TYR A 168 -9.02 15.49 -4.59
C TYR A 168 -10.07 16.58 -4.79
N TRP A 169 -11.11 16.26 -5.55
CA TRP A 169 -12.20 17.16 -5.82
C TRP A 169 -13.53 16.59 -5.35
N PRO A 170 -14.38 17.41 -4.71
CA PRO A 170 -15.76 17.04 -4.47
C PRO A 170 -16.50 17.02 -5.82
N ALA A 171 -17.05 15.90 -6.19
CA ALA A 171 -17.70 15.72 -7.47
C ALA A 171 -18.96 14.88 -7.37
N CYS A 172 -19.87 15.07 -8.31
CA CYS A 172 -21.09 14.27 -8.45
C CYS A 172 -21.50 14.16 -9.93
N ALA A 173 -22.43 13.26 -10.21
CA ALA A 173 -23.12 13.26 -11.50
C ALA A 173 -24.02 14.51 -11.63
N PRO A 174 -24.14 15.12 -12.82
CA PRO A 174 -25.02 16.28 -13.06
C PRO A 174 -26.49 16.02 -12.67
N SER A 175 -26.93 14.75 -12.75
CA SER A 175 -28.29 14.35 -12.37
C SER A 175 -28.61 14.59 -10.90
N LEU A 176 -27.60 14.53 -10.02
CA LEU A 176 -27.78 14.71 -8.57
C LEU A 176 -28.15 16.14 -8.21
N ILE A 177 -27.67 17.12 -8.99
CA ILE A 177 -27.89 18.57 -8.76
C ILE A 177 -28.78 19.19 -9.84
N LYS A 178 -29.47 18.36 -10.61
CA LYS A 178 -30.33 18.82 -11.70
C LYS A 178 -31.42 19.76 -11.18
N GLY A 179 -31.46 20.97 -11.75
CA GLY A 179 -32.46 22.01 -11.39
C GLY A 179 -32.05 22.87 -10.21
N LEU A 180 -30.89 22.64 -9.60
CA LEU A 180 -30.33 23.53 -8.58
C LEU A 180 -29.30 24.47 -9.23
N LYS A 181 -29.26 25.71 -8.76
CA LYS A 181 -28.18 26.63 -9.04
C LYS A 181 -26.99 26.29 -8.13
N GLU A 182 -25.79 26.69 -8.52
CA GLU A 182 -24.57 26.42 -7.76
C GLU A 182 -24.67 26.90 -6.30
N GLU A 183 -25.30 28.04 -6.10
CA GLU A 183 -25.54 28.68 -4.79
C GLU A 183 -26.60 27.93 -3.93
N GLU A 184 -27.42 27.07 -4.56
CA GLU A 184 -28.48 26.29 -3.92
C GLU A 184 -28.00 24.86 -3.55
N VAL A 185 -26.79 24.51 -3.90
CA VAL A 185 -26.21 23.17 -3.63
C VAL A 185 -25.79 23.08 -2.15
N ASP A 186 -26.65 22.50 -1.32
CA ASP A 186 -26.35 22.20 0.08
C ASP A 186 -25.83 20.79 0.22
N LEU A 187 -24.51 20.64 0.38
CA LEU A 187 -23.85 19.35 0.55
C LEU A 187 -24.31 18.57 1.79
N GLY A 188 -24.82 19.26 2.80
CA GLY A 188 -25.36 18.62 4.00
C GLY A 188 -26.71 17.93 3.78
N ARG A 189 -27.39 18.20 2.64
CA ARG A 189 -28.65 17.56 2.26
C ARG A 189 -28.52 16.53 1.17
N LEU A 190 -27.43 16.60 0.37
CA LEU A 190 -27.19 15.63 -0.69
C LEU A 190 -26.57 14.35 -0.13
N PRO A 191 -26.98 13.17 -0.59
CA PRO A 191 -26.33 11.91 -0.20
C PRO A 191 -24.84 11.96 -0.47
N MET A 192 -24.04 11.53 0.51
CA MET A 192 -22.59 11.49 0.47
C MET A 192 -22.10 10.03 0.41
N LEU A 193 -21.07 9.77 -0.38
CA LEU A 193 -20.41 8.49 -0.40
C LEU A 193 -19.17 8.51 0.48
N ARG A 194 -18.95 7.43 1.24
CA ARG A 194 -17.72 7.15 1.98
C ARG A 194 -17.22 5.75 1.66
N PHE A 195 -15.89 5.58 1.68
CA PHE A 195 -15.32 4.27 1.49
C PHE A 195 -15.69 3.34 2.66
N ASP A 196 -15.41 3.79 3.88
CA ASP A 196 -15.78 3.12 5.13
C ASP A 196 -15.99 4.14 6.27
N ALA A 197 -16.13 3.63 7.50
CA ALA A 197 -16.34 4.49 8.67
C ALA A 197 -15.10 5.31 9.07
N LYS A 198 -13.89 4.91 8.62
CA LYS A 198 -12.62 5.60 8.90
C LYS A 198 -12.27 6.65 7.86
N ASP A 199 -12.88 6.57 6.66
CA ASP A 199 -12.67 7.55 5.59
C ASP A 199 -13.12 8.94 6.05
N ASP A 200 -12.17 9.86 6.27
CA ASP A 200 -12.41 11.23 6.76
C ASP A 200 -12.29 12.30 5.66
N LEU A 201 -11.99 11.94 4.42
CA LEU A 201 -11.80 12.90 3.34
C LEU A 201 -13.02 13.80 3.14
N GLN A 202 -14.22 13.23 3.04
CA GLN A 202 -15.47 13.95 2.85
C GLN A 202 -15.79 14.83 4.06
N HIS A 203 -15.59 14.33 5.28
CA HIS A 203 -15.81 15.12 6.48
C HIS A 203 -14.77 16.24 6.65
N SER A 204 -13.53 15.99 6.27
CA SER A 204 -12.48 17.01 6.22
C SER A 204 -12.87 18.14 5.25
N TYR A 205 -13.43 17.78 4.10
CA TYR A 205 -13.95 18.74 3.14
C TYR A 205 -15.16 19.54 3.70
N LEU A 206 -16.14 18.86 4.32
CA LEU A 206 -17.30 19.53 4.93
C LEU A 206 -16.88 20.52 6.03
N ARG A 207 -15.91 20.18 6.86
CA ARG A 207 -15.35 21.11 7.87
C ARG A 207 -14.75 22.37 7.25
N GLN A 208 -14.15 22.27 6.07
CA GLN A 208 -13.59 23.43 5.35
C GLN A 208 -14.65 24.31 4.71
N THR A 209 -15.84 23.77 4.45
CA THR A 209 -16.95 24.49 3.79
C THR A 209 -18.00 25.02 4.76
N ALA A 210 -17.80 24.83 6.07
CA ALA A 210 -18.72 25.26 7.14
C ALA A 210 -20.16 24.74 6.95
N VAL A 211 -20.33 23.55 6.38
CA VAL A 211 -21.62 22.87 6.26
C VAL A 211 -22.03 22.35 7.64
N GLU A 212 -23.15 22.85 8.17
CA GLU A 212 -23.61 22.50 9.53
C GLU A 212 -24.33 21.14 9.59
N ASN A 213 -25.05 20.79 8.51
CA ASN A 213 -25.82 19.56 8.45
C ASN A 213 -24.95 18.36 8.10
N GLN A 214 -25.22 17.22 8.72
CA GLN A 214 -24.59 15.96 8.33
C GLN A 214 -25.41 15.31 7.20
N PRO A 215 -24.80 15.07 6.01
CA PRO A 215 -25.49 14.43 4.90
C PRO A 215 -25.82 12.96 5.20
N PRO A 216 -26.86 12.39 4.58
CA PRO A 216 -27.04 10.93 4.58
C PRO A 216 -25.87 10.27 3.87
N VAL A 217 -25.41 9.11 4.40
CA VAL A 217 -24.16 8.47 3.96
C VAL A 217 -24.43 7.10 3.36
N HIS A 218 -23.83 6.85 2.19
CA HIS A 218 -23.66 5.52 1.61
C HIS A 218 -22.21 5.05 1.83
N TYR A 219 -22.01 3.78 2.26
CA TYR A 219 -20.71 3.17 2.42
C TYR A 219 -20.43 2.23 1.27
N ILE A 220 -19.35 2.47 0.51
CA ILE A 220 -18.93 1.67 -0.65
C ILE A 220 -17.42 1.38 -0.56
N PRO A 221 -17.02 0.26 0.06
CA PRO A 221 -15.61 -0.06 0.35
C PRO A 221 -14.88 -0.65 -0.86
N SER A 222 -14.98 -0.01 -2.00
CA SER A 222 -14.30 -0.39 -3.23
C SER A 222 -14.14 0.84 -4.12
N ASN A 223 -12.91 1.16 -4.54
CA ASN A 223 -12.62 2.36 -5.33
C ASN A 223 -13.36 2.39 -6.67
N ARG A 224 -13.44 1.25 -7.34
CA ARG A 224 -14.12 1.14 -8.63
C ARG A 224 -15.61 1.38 -8.51
N GLU A 225 -16.25 0.71 -7.56
CA GLU A 225 -17.69 0.81 -7.30
C GLU A 225 -18.04 2.16 -6.69
N PHE A 226 -17.15 2.77 -5.91
CA PHE A 226 -17.29 4.13 -5.39
C PHE A 226 -17.41 5.14 -6.53
N LEU A 227 -16.46 5.16 -7.47
CA LEU A 227 -16.51 6.02 -8.64
C LEU A 227 -17.76 5.74 -9.49
N MET A 228 -18.10 4.46 -9.69
CA MET A 228 -19.31 4.08 -10.44
C MET A 228 -20.58 4.63 -9.77
N ALA A 229 -20.69 4.53 -8.45
CA ALA A 229 -21.83 5.05 -7.71
C ALA A 229 -21.96 6.56 -7.83
N VAL A 230 -20.84 7.31 -7.79
CA VAL A 230 -20.84 8.75 -8.05
C VAL A 230 -21.30 9.05 -9.48
N ARG A 231 -20.82 8.31 -10.48
CA ARG A 231 -21.24 8.44 -11.89
C ARG A 231 -22.74 8.17 -12.10
N LEU A 232 -23.29 7.24 -11.33
CA LEU A 232 -24.73 6.91 -11.38
C LEU A 232 -25.62 7.90 -10.62
N GLY A 233 -25.02 8.86 -9.91
CA GLY A 233 -25.76 9.87 -9.14
C GLY A 233 -26.30 9.37 -7.81
N LEU A 234 -25.74 8.30 -7.23
CA LEU A 234 -26.13 7.81 -5.90
C LEU A 234 -25.83 8.83 -4.80
N GLY A 235 -24.79 9.64 -5.00
CA GLY A 235 -24.37 10.69 -4.09
C GLY A 235 -23.14 11.40 -4.62
N TRP A 236 -22.63 12.35 -3.83
CA TRP A 236 -21.37 13.03 -4.09
C TRP A 236 -20.22 12.38 -3.30
N GLY A 237 -19.01 12.53 -3.80
CA GLY A 237 -17.80 12.06 -3.11
C GLY A 237 -16.60 12.96 -3.38
N VAL A 238 -15.57 12.83 -2.56
CA VAL A 238 -14.25 13.46 -2.76
C VAL A 238 -13.34 12.45 -3.45
N LEU A 239 -12.99 12.75 -4.69
CA LEU A 239 -12.34 11.79 -5.61
C LEU A 239 -10.99 12.34 -6.10
N PRO A 240 -9.97 11.46 -6.30
CA PRO A 240 -8.69 11.85 -6.86
C PRO A 240 -8.85 12.49 -8.25
N GLU A 241 -8.17 13.61 -8.51
CA GLU A 241 -8.22 14.30 -9.80
C GLU A 241 -7.88 13.39 -10.98
N GLY A 242 -6.80 12.61 -10.87
CA GLY A 242 -6.39 11.66 -11.91
C GLY A 242 -7.44 10.60 -12.24
N GLN A 243 -8.30 10.24 -11.27
CA GLN A 243 -9.37 9.26 -11.47
C GLN A 243 -10.57 9.83 -12.23
N ILE A 244 -10.87 11.12 -12.04
CA ILE A 244 -12.08 11.77 -12.58
C ILE A 244 -11.82 12.72 -13.74
N ALA A 245 -10.57 12.95 -14.14
CA ALA A 245 -10.23 13.93 -15.18
C ALA A 245 -11.01 13.72 -16.48
N SER A 246 -11.11 12.48 -16.96
CA SER A 246 -11.89 12.16 -18.17
C SER A 246 -13.40 12.36 -17.99
N ASP A 247 -13.93 12.11 -16.79
CA ASP A 247 -15.36 12.32 -16.50
C ASP A 247 -15.71 13.80 -16.44
N LEU A 248 -14.81 14.62 -15.89
CA LEU A 248 -14.97 16.08 -15.88
C LEU A 248 -14.91 16.65 -17.31
N MET A 249 -13.99 16.21 -18.14
CA MET A 249 -13.88 16.65 -19.54
C MET A 249 -15.11 16.27 -20.38
N THR A 250 -15.70 15.11 -20.11
CA THR A 250 -16.88 14.61 -20.85
C THR A 250 -18.20 15.06 -20.25
N GLY A 251 -18.18 15.77 -19.13
CA GLY A 251 -19.39 16.22 -18.41
C GLY A 251 -20.17 15.09 -17.73
N ARG A 252 -19.58 13.90 -17.57
CA ARG A 252 -20.17 12.80 -16.80
C ARG A 252 -20.17 13.08 -15.31
N LEU A 253 -19.18 13.83 -14.85
CA LEU A 253 -19.10 14.36 -13.50
C LEU A 253 -18.91 15.88 -13.56
N VAL A 254 -19.32 16.57 -12.50
CA VAL A 254 -19.08 17.99 -12.26
C VAL A 254 -18.45 18.18 -10.90
N ARG A 255 -17.56 19.17 -10.79
CA ARG A 255 -17.05 19.62 -9.49
C ARG A 255 -18.13 20.41 -8.78
N LEU A 256 -18.35 20.11 -7.50
CA LEU A 256 -19.35 20.82 -6.68
C LEU A 256 -18.85 22.20 -6.27
N HIS A 257 -17.56 22.35 -6.03
CA HIS A 257 -16.89 23.63 -5.81
C HIS A 257 -15.59 23.65 -6.64
N PRO A 258 -15.55 24.37 -7.76
CA PRO A 258 -14.43 24.35 -8.69
C PRO A 258 -13.11 24.90 -8.09
N ASP A 259 -13.20 25.76 -7.07
CA ASP A 259 -12.04 26.44 -6.46
C ASP A 259 -11.56 25.79 -5.15
N ARG A 260 -12.19 24.69 -4.71
CA ARG A 260 -11.90 24.06 -3.42
C ARG A 260 -11.60 22.58 -3.58
N SER A 261 -10.34 22.24 -3.42
CA SER A 261 -9.84 20.85 -3.42
C SER A 261 -9.38 20.43 -2.03
N VAL A 262 -9.31 19.13 -1.80
CA VAL A 262 -8.57 18.55 -0.67
C VAL A 262 -7.21 18.13 -1.17
N GLN A 263 -6.16 18.50 -0.46
CA GLN A 263 -4.78 18.17 -0.80
C GLN A 263 -4.19 17.25 0.26
N VAL A 264 -3.61 16.13 -0.19
CA VAL A 264 -3.00 15.14 0.67
C VAL A 264 -1.54 14.95 0.26
N ALA A 265 -0.61 15.36 1.13
CA ALA A 265 0.80 15.14 0.91
C ALA A 265 1.14 13.66 1.05
N LEU A 266 1.90 13.11 0.08
CA LEU A 266 2.33 11.73 0.06
C LEU A 266 3.84 11.63 0.25
N TYR A 267 4.24 10.62 1.00
CA TYR A 267 5.63 10.34 1.33
C TYR A 267 5.94 8.88 1.02
N TRP A 268 7.15 8.64 0.51
CA TRP A 268 7.75 7.33 0.37
C TRP A 268 8.56 7.01 1.62
N GLN A 269 8.25 5.94 2.29
CA GLN A 269 9.05 5.41 3.39
C GLN A 269 9.58 4.04 3.02
N ARG A 270 10.86 3.78 3.29
CA ARG A 270 11.46 2.46 3.07
C ARG A 270 12.47 2.12 4.16
N TRP A 271 12.77 0.86 4.32
CA TRP A 271 13.86 0.44 5.18
C TRP A 271 15.17 1.11 4.78
N ARG A 272 15.94 1.52 5.78
CA ARG A 272 17.27 2.08 5.59
C ARG A 272 18.28 0.94 5.40
N LEU A 273 18.26 0.32 4.24
CA LEU A 273 19.16 -0.76 3.84
C LEU A 273 19.92 -0.33 2.59
N ASP A 274 21.18 -0.75 2.51
CA ASP A 274 21.99 -0.67 1.28
C ASP A 274 21.56 -1.83 0.36
N SER A 275 20.53 -1.57 -0.45
CA SER A 275 19.85 -2.56 -1.29
C SER A 275 19.60 -1.97 -2.68
N PRO A 276 20.31 -2.46 -3.71
CA PRO A 276 20.08 -2.06 -5.11
C PRO A 276 18.62 -2.24 -5.55
N THR A 277 17.95 -3.27 -5.03
CA THR A 277 16.52 -3.50 -5.28
C THR A 277 15.65 -2.37 -4.78
N LEU A 278 15.82 -1.99 -3.50
CA LEU A 278 15.04 -0.88 -2.92
C LEU A 278 15.40 0.46 -3.57
N ASP A 279 16.65 0.66 -3.96
CA ASP A 279 17.08 1.87 -4.67
C ASP A 279 16.48 1.95 -6.06
N SER A 280 16.43 0.85 -6.80
CA SER A 280 15.78 0.79 -8.12
C SER A 280 14.29 1.06 -8.01
N LEU A 281 13.60 0.38 -7.10
CA LEU A 281 12.18 0.59 -6.84
C LEU A 281 11.89 2.04 -6.43
N THR A 282 12.71 2.63 -5.55
CA THR A 282 12.56 4.03 -5.13
C THR A 282 12.63 4.98 -6.32
N ARG A 283 13.59 4.79 -7.22
CA ARG A 283 13.71 5.61 -8.43
C ARG A 283 12.49 5.49 -9.35
N ILE A 284 11.94 4.29 -9.50
CA ILE A 284 10.72 4.05 -10.30
C ILE A 284 9.54 4.80 -9.69
N VAL A 285 9.34 4.65 -8.37
CA VAL A 285 8.25 5.30 -7.64
C VAL A 285 8.36 6.82 -7.70
N GLN A 286 9.54 7.38 -7.45
CA GLN A 286 9.79 8.83 -7.51
C GLN A 286 9.52 9.42 -8.90
N ARG A 287 9.93 8.72 -9.97
CA ARG A 287 9.66 9.16 -11.35
C ARG A 287 8.16 9.20 -11.65
N ALA A 288 7.44 8.16 -11.27
CA ALA A 288 5.99 8.12 -11.46
C ALA A 288 5.29 9.22 -10.66
N ALA A 289 5.68 9.41 -9.39
CA ALA A 289 5.13 10.46 -8.54
C ALA A 289 5.40 11.87 -9.11
N ALA A 290 6.60 12.13 -9.62
CA ALA A 290 6.97 13.42 -10.18
C ALA A 290 6.19 13.79 -11.47
N LEU A 291 5.64 12.80 -12.18
CA LEU A 291 4.83 13.00 -13.39
C LEU A 291 3.36 13.24 -13.08
N GLU A 292 2.85 12.67 -12.02
CA GLU A 292 1.41 12.53 -11.77
C GLU A 292 0.91 13.31 -10.53
N LEU A 293 1.80 13.59 -9.57
CA LEU A 293 1.45 14.31 -8.34
C LEU A 293 1.80 15.79 -8.45
N ALA A 294 0.99 16.63 -7.83
CA ALA A 294 1.32 18.05 -7.70
C ALA A 294 2.54 18.25 -6.80
N SER A 295 3.33 19.27 -7.08
CA SER A 295 4.57 19.62 -6.37
C SER A 295 4.35 20.06 -4.93
#